data_236d022c95e1b3766c57914f3845c97f
#
_entry.id   236d022c95e1b3766c57914f3845c97f
#
_cell.length_a   1.000
_cell.length_b   1.000
_cell.length_c   1.000
_cell.angle_alpha   90.00
_cell.angle_beta   90.00
_cell.angle_gamma   90.00
#
_symmetry.space_group_name_H-M   'P 1'
#
loop_
_entity.id
_entity.type
_entity.pdbx_description
1 polymer ?
#
loop_
_entity_poly.entity_id
_entity_poly.type
_entity_poly.pdbx_seq_one_letter_code
_entity_poly.pdbx_strand_id
1 'polypeptide(L)'
;MSSVTVSIDPHVHSVASYDGHEPVELILEHAAEIGLDAVVITDHDTMGASRRAEAIAGEYGLIGIPGVEVSTAHGHLLALGVDRMPPRRAAYADTIQWIHDRGGVAIVPHPFQRSRHGVRRRDVPLSDGVDRSTGDEGGQGSPAPDAIEVFNAWLFTGYRNRRARRFATSYDFPGVAASDAHHLQYVGRAFTEVRIDGRASVERVTAEDVLTAIQSGTTRVDGRRAPVRMAARHYLTAAEEKSRYYAVRGAVRGVTATVAGTKAAATLGRVGFAQGLHRTRRALSWFR
;
A
#
# COMPACT_ATOMS: atom_id res chain seq x y z
N MET A 1 29.21 12.95 -17.17
CA MET A 1 27.76 13.02 -17.42
C MET A 1 27.14 13.76 -16.26
N SER A 2 26.15 14.63 -16.50
CA SER A 2 25.42 15.31 -15.42
C SER A 2 24.60 14.29 -14.63
N SER A 3 24.49 14.48 -13.32
CA SER A 3 23.58 13.72 -12.47
C SER A 3 22.92 14.65 -11.45
N VAL A 4 21.73 14.32 -11.02
CA VAL A 4 20.96 15.04 -10.01
C VAL A 4 20.49 14.05 -8.96
N THR A 5 20.33 14.52 -7.72
CA THR A 5 19.77 13.73 -6.63
C THR A 5 18.37 14.25 -6.32
N VAL A 6 17.41 13.35 -6.18
CA VAL A 6 16.01 13.59 -5.82
C VAL A 6 15.72 12.95 -4.47
N SER A 7 15.14 13.72 -3.57
CA SER A 7 14.69 13.25 -2.24
C SER A 7 13.23 12.86 -2.28
N ILE A 8 12.91 11.58 -2.07
CA ILE A 8 11.55 11.04 -2.13
C ILE A 8 11.15 10.34 -0.82
N ASP A 9 9.96 10.65 -0.30
CA ASP A 9 9.28 9.81 0.70
C ASP A 9 8.25 8.89 -0.01
N PRO A 10 8.57 7.61 -0.24
CA PRO A 10 7.77 6.72 -1.07
C PRO A 10 6.59 6.06 -0.35
N HIS A 11 6.33 6.39 0.93
CA HIS A 11 5.32 5.72 1.74
C HIS A 11 4.67 6.69 2.74
N VAL A 12 3.52 7.26 2.36
CA VAL A 12 2.75 8.21 3.17
C VAL A 12 1.26 7.95 3.03
N HIS A 13 0.51 8.07 4.13
CA HIS A 13 -0.94 7.87 4.18
C HIS A 13 -1.69 9.18 4.34
N SER A 14 -2.76 9.35 3.55
CA SER A 14 -3.66 10.48 3.61
C SER A 14 -4.97 10.14 4.35
N VAL A 15 -5.84 11.13 4.49
CA VAL A 15 -7.20 10.94 5.06
C VAL A 15 -8.06 9.94 4.27
N ALA A 16 -7.66 9.52 3.07
CA ALA A 16 -8.35 8.48 2.32
C ALA A 16 -8.04 7.05 2.84
N SER A 17 -6.97 6.90 3.59
CA SER A 17 -6.68 5.69 4.37
C SER A 17 -7.45 5.67 5.67
N TYR A 18 -7.75 4.48 6.20
CA TYR A 18 -8.49 4.33 7.45
C TYR A 18 -7.72 4.82 8.69
N ASP A 19 -6.41 5.05 8.56
CA ASP A 19 -5.48 5.41 9.62
C ASP A 19 -4.64 6.65 9.29
N GLY A 20 -4.85 7.28 8.14
CA GLY A 20 -4.26 8.57 7.79
C GLY A 20 -5.15 9.73 8.23
N HIS A 21 -4.57 10.90 8.42
CA HIS A 21 -5.29 12.03 9.05
C HIS A 21 -5.30 13.29 8.20
N GLU A 22 -4.39 13.43 7.24
CA GLU A 22 -4.19 14.70 6.54
C GLU A 22 -4.70 14.65 5.10
N PRO A 23 -5.30 15.73 4.59
CA PRO A 23 -5.62 15.85 3.18
C PRO A 23 -4.33 15.92 2.32
N VAL A 24 -4.46 15.52 1.07
CA VAL A 24 -3.35 15.46 0.11
C VAL A 24 -2.64 16.80 -0.02
N GLU A 25 -3.40 17.88 -0.12
CA GLU A 25 -2.89 19.23 -0.31
C GLU A 25 -1.91 19.66 0.80
N LEU A 26 -2.26 19.37 2.06
CA LEU A 26 -1.38 19.66 3.20
C LEU A 26 -0.13 18.79 3.20
N ILE A 27 -0.24 17.53 2.77
CA ILE A 27 0.92 16.63 2.67
C ILE A 27 1.89 17.14 1.60
N LEU A 28 1.40 17.55 0.44
CA LEU A 28 2.22 18.09 -0.64
C LEU A 28 2.89 19.42 -0.25
N GLU A 29 2.13 20.35 0.33
CA GLU A 29 2.64 21.61 0.83
C GLU A 29 3.78 21.38 1.84
N HIS A 30 3.55 20.54 2.83
CA HIS A 30 4.56 20.21 3.83
C HIS A 30 5.79 19.50 3.25
N ALA A 31 5.61 18.58 2.30
CA ALA A 31 6.70 17.90 1.64
C ALA A 31 7.61 18.88 0.90
N ALA A 32 7.02 19.85 0.20
CA ALA A 32 7.77 20.93 -0.46
C ALA A 32 8.49 21.85 0.55
N GLU A 33 7.81 22.23 1.65
CA GLU A 33 8.41 23.08 2.71
C GLU A 33 9.64 22.44 3.37
N ILE A 34 9.64 21.11 3.55
CA ILE A 34 10.78 20.39 4.15
C ILE A 34 11.85 20.00 3.14
N GLY A 35 11.69 20.36 1.86
CA GLY A 35 12.68 20.18 0.80
C GLY A 35 12.70 18.77 0.20
N LEU A 36 11.59 18.03 0.23
CA LEU A 36 11.44 16.83 -0.59
C LEU A 36 11.17 17.25 -2.04
N ASP A 37 11.62 16.44 -2.98
CA ASP A 37 11.32 16.59 -4.41
C ASP A 37 10.12 15.74 -4.84
N ALA A 38 9.79 14.72 -4.06
CA ALA A 38 8.61 13.89 -4.26
C ALA A 38 8.10 13.29 -2.95
N VAL A 39 6.78 13.10 -2.86
CA VAL A 39 6.10 12.31 -1.83
C VAL A 39 5.04 11.45 -2.49
N VAL A 40 5.02 10.15 -2.17
CA VAL A 40 4.04 9.23 -2.74
C VAL A 40 2.95 8.92 -1.73
N ILE A 41 1.71 9.26 -2.07
CA ILE A 41 0.55 8.84 -1.29
C ILE A 41 0.27 7.37 -1.60
N THR A 42 0.32 6.54 -0.57
CA THR A 42 0.18 5.08 -0.69
C THR A 42 -0.90 4.54 0.25
N ASP A 43 -2.07 5.15 0.22
CA ASP A 43 -3.21 4.76 1.04
C ASP A 43 -3.55 3.27 0.89
N HIS A 44 -4.01 2.65 1.97
CA HIS A 44 -4.37 1.23 1.99
C HIS A 44 -5.51 0.92 1.03
N ASP A 45 -5.22 0.09 0.03
CA ASP A 45 -6.20 -0.45 -0.92
C ASP A 45 -7.08 0.61 -1.63
N THR A 46 -6.55 1.82 -1.84
CA THR A 46 -7.23 2.89 -2.58
C THR A 46 -6.24 3.83 -3.26
N MET A 47 -6.57 4.30 -4.46
CA MET A 47 -5.70 5.18 -5.25
C MET A 47 -6.29 6.58 -5.49
N GLY A 48 -7.45 6.88 -4.91
CA GLY A 48 -8.12 8.15 -5.18
C GLY A 48 -7.28 9.38 -4.79
N ALA A 49 -6.73 9.37 -3.58
CA ALA A 49 -5.87 10.43 -3.08
C ALA A 49 -4.50 10.46 -3.78
N SER A 50 -3.93 9.31 -4.07
CA SER A 50 -2.67 9.19 -4.80
C SER A 50 -2.73 9.80 -6.21
N ARG A 51 -3.80 9.53 -6.95
CA ARG A 51 -4.04 10.16 -8.26
C ARG A 51 -4.28 11.66 -8.16
N ARG A 52 -4.95 12.10 -7.10
CA ARG A 52 -5.09 13.52 -6.81
C ARG A 52 -3.72 14.15 -6.57
N ALA A 53 -2.87 13.52 -5.74
CA ALA A 53 -1.51 13.97 -5.47
C ALA A 53 -0.69 14.06 -6.75
N GLU A 54 -0.67 13.01 -7.56
CA GLU A 54 0.00 12.99 -8.86
C GLU A 54 -0.40 14.17 -9.74
N ALA A 55 -1.70 14.44 -9.85
CA ALA A 55 -2.24 15.46 -10.75
C ALA A 55 -1.87 16.90 -10.33
N ILE A 56 -1.71 17.16 -9.02
CA ILE A 56 -1.44 18.52 -8.50
C ILE A 56 -0.04 18.71 -7.93
N ALA A 57 0.80 17.67 -7.86
CA ALA A 57 2.15 17.75 -7.29
C ALA A 57 3.00 18.87 -7.91
N GLY A 58 2.89 19.07 -9.23
CA GLY A 58 3.60 20.13 -9.95
C GLY A 58 3.25 21.55 -9.48
N GLU A 59 2.06 21.79 -8.92
CA GLU A 59 1.67 23.06 -8.33
C GLU A 59 2.48 23.40 -7.07
N TYR A 60 3.03 22.38 -6.41
CA TYR A 60 3.90 22.48 -5.23
C TYR A 60 5.39 22.34 -5.56
N GLY A 61 5.74 22.24 -6.86
CA GLY A 61 7.12 21.99 -7.29
C GLY A 61 7.61 20.57 -7.04
N LEU A 62 6.70 19.62 -6.83
CA LEU A 62 7.00 18.22 -6.57
C LEU A 62 6.81 17.36 -7.81
N ILE A 63 7.54 16.23 -7.86
CA ILE A 63 7.34 15.19 -8.87
C ILE A 63 6.14 14.32 -8.45
N GLY A 64 5.10 14.28 -9.28
CA GLY A 64 3.91 13.47 -9.05
C GLY A 64 4.15 12.01 -9.43
N ILE A 65 4.05 11.11 -8.46
CA ILE A 65 4.17 9.66 -8.64
C ILE A 65 2.94 9.01 -8.00
N PRO A 66 2.10 8.29 -8.77
CA PRO A 66 0.98 7.57 -8.19
C PRO A 66 1.45 6.32 -7.44
N GLY A 67 0.76 5.97 -6.34
CA GLY A 67 1.11 4.79 -5.57
C GLY A 67 -0.05 4.25 -4.73
N VAL A 68 0.14 3.06 -4.18
CA VAL A 68 -0.81 2.42 -3.27
C VAL A 68 -0.11 1.39 -2.40
N GLU A 69 -0.52 1.26 -1.14
CA GLU A 69 -0.18 0.11 -0.31
C GLU A 69 -1.28 -0.95 -0.43
N VAL A 70 -1.01 -1.99 -1.22
CA VAL A 70 -1.98 -3.05 -1.49
C VAL A 70 -1.90 -4.18 -0.47
N SER A 71 -3.07 -4.62 0.02
CA SER A 71 -3.20 -5.81 0.86
C SER A 71 -3.16 -7.08 0.01
N THR A 72 -2.01 -7.77 -0.02
CA THR A 72 -1.87 -9.08 -0.68
C THR A 72 -2.27 -10.23 0.27
N ALA A 73 -2.22 -11.47 -0.21
CA ALA A 73 -2.44 -12.67 0.61
C ALA A 73 -1.36 -12.88 1.69
N HIS A 74 -0.15 -12.31 1.52
CA HIS A 74 1.00 -12.58 2.38
C HIS A 74 1.53 -11.36 3.14
N GLY A 75 0.91 -10.20 2.93
CA GLY A 75 1.29 -8.93 3.57
C GLY A 75 1.10 -7.75 2.64
N HIS A 76 1.50 -6.58 3.09
CA HIS A 76 1.43 -5.37 2.29
C HIS A 76 2.54 -5.31 1.23
N LEU A 77 2.24 -4.63 0.12
CA LEU A 77 3.17 -4.32 -0.95
C LEU A 77 2.90 -2.90 -1.44
N LEU A 78 3.92 -2.07 -1.61
CA LEU A 78 3.78 -0.79 -2.29
C LEU A 78 3.86 -1.02 -3.80
N ALA A 79 2.91 -0.45 -4.52
CA ALA A 79 2.91 -0.37 -5.97
C ALA A 79 3.02 1.10 -6.36
N LEU A 80 4.16 1.50 -6.92
CA LEU A 80 4.41 2.87 -7.35
C LEU A 80 4.38 2.96 -8.88
N GLY A 81 3.91 4.07 -9.43
CA GLY A 81 3.89 4.31 -10.88
C GLY A 81 2.79 3.52 -11.62
N VAL A 82 1.82 2.96 -10.91
CA VAL A 82 0.73 2.19 -11.53
C VAL A 82 -0.50 3.07 -11.80
N ASP A 83 -1.16 2.82 -12.93
CA ASP A 83 -2.33 3.56 -13.39
C ASP A 83 -3.64 3.18 -12.68
N ARG A 84 -3.70 2.05 -12.01
CA ARG A 84 -4.88 1.52 -11.32
C ARG A 84 -4.50 0.57 -10.19
N MET A 85 -5.49 0.26 -9.40
CA MET A 85 -5.39 -0.58 -8.22
C MET A 85 -5.00 -2.03 -8.57
N PRO A 86 -3.92 -2.59 -7.98
CA PRO A 86 -3.63 -4.02 -8.07
C PRO A 86 -4.75 -4.88 -7.45
N PRO A 87 -4.94 -6.13 -7.92
CA PRO A 87 -5.90 -7.05 -7.31
C PRO A 87 -5.58 -7.30 -5.83
N ARG A 88 -6.56 -7.01 -4.96
CA ARG A 88 -6.40 -7.23 -3.52
C ARG A 88 -6.40 -8.71 -3.20
N ARG A 89 -5.62 -9.12 -2.20
CA ARG A 89 -5.51 -10.49 -1.70
C ARG A 89 -5.00 -11.51 -2.73
N ALA A 90 -4.44 -11.05 -3.83
CA ALA A 90 -3.70 -11.90 -4.75
C ALA A 90 -2.41 -12.44 -4.08
N ALA A 91 -1.82 -13.49 -4.61
CA ALA A 91 -0.52 -13.96 -4.15
C ALA A 91 0.54 -12.85 -4.31
N TYR A 92 1.58 -12.89 -3.48
CA TYR A 92 2.59 -11.82 -3.44
C TYR A 92 3.32 -11.69 -4.79
N ALA A 93 3.74 -12.82 -5.35
CA ALA A 93 4.39 -12.88 -6.66
C ALA A 93 3.46 -12.38 -7.79
N ASP A 94 2.19 -12.82 -7.79
CA ASP A 94 1.22 -12.39 -8.80
C ASP A 94 0.98 -10.87 -8.75
N THR A 95 1.00 -10.30 -7.53
CA THR A 95 0.85 -8.85 -7.36
C THR A 95 2.07 -8.10 -7.90
N ILE A 96 3.29 -8.61 -7.65
CA ILE A 96 4.52 -8.04 -8.20
C ILE A 96 4.50 -8.11 -9.72
N GLN A 97 4.17 -9.26 -10.30
CA GLN A 97 4.07 -9.41 -11.76
C GLN A 97 3.06 -8.42 -12.35
N TRP A 98 1.91 -8.28 -11.69
CA TRP A 98 0.87 -7.34 -12.13
C TRP A 98 1.37 -5.89 -12.16
N ILE A 99 2.20 -5.49 -11.16
CA ILE A 99 2.84 -4.17 -11.09
C ILE A 99 3.83 -3.99 -12.24
N HIS A 100 4.71 -4.98 -12.45
CA HIS A 100 5.72 -4.96 -13.51
C HIS A 100 5.10 -4.91 -14.91
N ASP A 101 4.03 -5.65 -15.17
CA ASP A 101 3.29 -5.64 -16.45
C ASP A 101 2.75 -4.24 -16.80
N ARG A 102 2.77 -3.30 -15.84
CA ARG A 102 2.31 -1.91 -16.00
C ARG A 102 3.42 -0.87 -15.86
N GLY A 103 4.65 -1.33 -15.88
CA GLY A 103 5.82 -0.46 -15.73
C GLY A 103 5.97 0.15 -14.34
N GLY A 104 5.24 -0.38 -13.35
CA GLY A 104 5.33 0.07 -11.97
C GLY A 104 6.49 -0.57 -11.21
N VAL A 105 6.74 -0.05 -10.01
CA VAL A 105 7.79 -0.48 -9.09
C VAL A 105 7.15 -1.11 -7.85
N ALA A 106 7.57 -2.33 -7.51
CA ALA A 106 7.11 -3.09 -6.36
C ALA A 106 8.12 -2.97 -5.20
N ILE A 107 7.71 -2.34 -4.09
CA ILE A 107 8.55 -2.17 -2.89
C ILE A 107 7.96 -2.93 -1.72
N VAL A 108 8.78 -3.70 -1.01
CA VAL A 108 8.35 -4.42 0.21
C VAL A 108 8.37 -3.47 1.40
N PRO A 109 7.22 -3.00 1.92
CA PRO A 109 7.16 -2.08 3.05
C PRO A 109 7.38 -2.82 4.38
N HIS A 110 7.97 -2.12 5.37
CA HIS A 110 8.18 -2.61 6.76
C HIS A 110 8.28 -4.14 6.87
N PRO A 111 9.22 -4.81 6.14
CA PRO A 111 9.27 -6.26 6.04
C PRO A 111 9.44 -6.94 7.40
N PHE A 112 8.86 -8.13 7.52
CA PHE A 112 8.95 -9.00 8.69
C PHE A 112 8.26 -8.45 9.97
N GLN A 113 7.48 -7.37 9.85
CA GLN A 113 6.71 -6.81 10.95
C GLN A 113 5.23 -7.22 10.87
N ARG A 114 4.90 -8.33 11.52
CA ARG A 114 3.54 -8.91 11.49
C ARG A 114 2.45 -7.99 12.06
N SER A 115 2.77 -7.16 13.04
CA SER A 115 1.82 -6.21 13.64
C SER A 115 1.36 -5.12 12.65
N ARG A 116 2.11 -4.91 11.57
CA ARG A 116 1.80 -3.99 10.48
C ARG A 116 1.57 -4.71 9.15
N HIS A 117 1.15 -5.96 9.18
CA HIS A 117 0.94 -6.77 7.98
C HIS A 117 2.17 -6.90 7.07
N GLY A 118 3.38 -6.70 7.60
CA GLY A 118 4.62 -6.92 6.86
C GLY A 118 4.77 -8.38 6.42
N VAL A 119 5.21 -8.59 5.20
CA VAL A 119 5.43 -9.91 4.60
C VAL A 119 6.43 -10.74 5.41
N ARG A 120 6.27 -12.04 5.45
CA ARG A 120 7.25 -12.95 6.06
C ARG A 120 8.44 -13.16 5.13
N ARG A 121 9.63 -13.41 5.68
CA ARG A 121 10.85 -13.63 4.90
C ARG A 121 10.67 -14.72 3.81
N ARG A 122 10.03 -15.82 4.14
CA ARG A 122 9.80 -16.95 3.24
C ARG A 122 8.79 -16.67 2.12
N ASP A 123 7.98 -15.63 2.27
CA ASP A 123 6.92 -15.26 1.35
C ASP A 123 7.34 -14.09 0.42
N VAL A 124 8.59 -13.58 0.56
CA VAL A 124 9.19 -12.62 -0.38
C VAL A 124 9.78 -13.42 -1.54
N PRO A 125 9.27 -13.25 -2.77
CA PRO A 125 9.85 -13.92 -3.92
C PRO A 125 11.29 -13.43 -4.15
N LEU A 126 12.15 -14.36 -4.51
CA LEU A 126 13.52 -14.07 -4.93
C LEU A 126 13.57 -14.29 -6.44
N SER A 127 14.33 -13.50 -7.16
CA SER A 127 14.57 -13.75 -8.58
C SER A 127 15.28 -15.11 -8.71
N ASP A 128 14.66 -16.05 -9.42
CA ASP A 128 15.25 -17.36 -9.72
C ASP A 128 16.45 -17.18 -10.64
N GLY A 129 17.54 -16.98 -10.06
CA GLY A 129 18.87 -16.91 -10.62
C GLY A 129 19.89 -17.16 -9.54
N VAL A 130 19.45 -17.24 -8.28
CA VAL A 130 20.36 -17.44 -7.15
C VAL A 130 19.71 -18.32 -6.08
N ASP A 131 19.32 -19.55 -6.40
CA ASP A 131 19.61 -20.60 -5.44
C ASP A 131 21.09 -20.98 -5.61
N ARG A 132 21.93 -20.22 -4.93
CA ARG A 132 23.37 -20.47 -4.88
C ARG A 132 23.69 -21.81 -4.24
N SER A 133 22.70 -22.60 -3.83
CA SER A 133 22.86 -23.94 -3.27
C SER A 133 22.65 -25.08 -4.27
N THR A 134 21.98 -24.86 -5.41
CA THR A 134 21.61 -25.96 -6.33
C THR A 134 22.08 -25.81 -7.77
N GLY A 135 22.49 -24.62 -8.22
CA GLY A 135 23.09 -24.45 -9.55
C GLY A 135 22.18 -24.76 -10.74
N ASP A 136 20.87 -24.74 -10.57
CA ASP A 136 19.90 -25.04 -11.63
C ASP A 136 19.45 -23.74 -12.35
N GLU A 137 19.92 -23.59 -13.60
CA GLU A 137 19.59 -22.46 -14.50
C GLU A 137 18.39 -22.80 -15.39
N GLY A 138 17.19 -22.95 -14.87
CA GLY A 138 16.11 -23.37 -15.74
C GLY A 138 14.68 -23.12 -15.28
N GLY A 139 14.23 -21.87 -15.26
CA GLY A 139 12.83 -21.54 -15.10
C GLY A 139 12.60 -20.04 -15.36
N GLN A 140 11.47 -19.65 -15.93
CA GLN A 140 11.07 -18.22 -15.92
C GLN A 140 10.97 -17.80 -14.45
N GLY A 141 11.93 -16.96 -13.98
CA GLY A 141 12.06 -16.58 -12.59
C GLY A 141 10.78 -15.99 -12.03
N SER A 142 10.43 -16.39 -10.81
CA SER A 142 9.35 -15.74 -10.08
C SER A 142 9.61 -14.23 -9.99
N PRO A 143 8.63 -13.36 -10.23
CA PRO A 143 8.82 -11.92 -10.17
C PRO A 143 9.22 -11.50 -8.77
N ALA A 144 10.43 -10.95 -8.63
CA ALA A 144 10.96 -10.43 -7.38
C ALA A 144 10.58 -8.95 -7.20
N PRO A 145 10.47 -8.44 -5.97
CA PRO A 145 10.29 -7.01 -5.73
C PRO A 145 11.51 -6.21 -6.20
N ASP A 146 11.30 -4.95 -6.61
CA ASP A 146 12.35 -4.05 -7.09
C ASP A 146 13.19 -3.48 -5.95
N ALA A 147 12.58 -3.26 -4.78
CA ALA A 147 13.28 -2.73 -3.61
C ALA A 147 12.68 -3.22 -2.29
N ILE A 148 13.48 -3.09 -1.23
CA ILE A 148 13.07 -3.39 0.15
C ILE A 148 13.14 -2.12 0.99
N GLU A 149 12.11 -1.82 1.75
CA GLU A 149 12.13 -0.76 2.74
C GLU A 149 13.06 -1.16 3.91
N VAL A 150 14.32 -0.77 3.79
CA VAL A 150 15.38 -1.10 4.77
C VAL A 150 15.39 -0.17 5.95
N PHE A 151 14.69 0.97 5.84
CA PHE A 151 14.49 1.92 6.93
C PHE A 151 13.06 2.48 6.88
N ASN A 152 12.28 2.14 7.91
CA ASN A 152 10.96 2.71 8.17
C ASN A 152 11.05 3.52 9.46
N ALA A 153 10.57 4.76 9.45
CA ALA A 153 10.69 5.67 10.60
C ALA A 153 9.87 5.21 11.82
N TRP A 154 8.78 4.48 11.62
CA TRP A 154 7.90 3.99 12.69
C TRP A 154 8.39 2.76 13.43
N LEU A 155 9.47 2.12 12.98
CA LEU A 155 9.96 0.92 13.64
C LEU A 155 10.66 1.23 14.95
N PHE A 156 9.95 0.96 16.04
CA PHE A 156 10.30 1.23 17.43
C PHE A 156 11.77 1.01 17.79
N THR A 157 12.30 -0.15 17.45
CA THR A 157 13.57 -0.61 18.04
C THR A 157 14.75 -0.55 17.07
N GLY A 158 14.53 -0.22 15.82
CA GLY A 158 15.54 -0.36 14.76
C GLY A 158 15.97 -1.81 14.49
N TYR A 159 15.52 -2.79 15.28
CA TYR A 159 15.80 -4.20 15.05
C TYR A 159 15.23 -4.67 13.71
N ARG A 160 14.00 -4.25 13.38
CA ARG A 160 13.34 -4.59 12.12
C ARG A 160 14.06 -3.96 10.95
N ASN A 161 14.44 -2.69 11.05
CA ASN A 161 15.25 -2.01 10.03
C ASN A 161 16.59 -2.74 9.79
N ARG A 162 17.28 -3.15 10.88
CA ARG A 162 18.52 -3.95 10.73
C ARG A 162 18.28 -5.28 10.05
N ARG A 163 17.16 -5.95 10.36
CA ARG A 163 16.80 -7.23 9.75
C ARG A 163 16.44 -7.06 8.28
N ALA A 164 15.68 -6.03 7.93
CA ALA A 164 15.33 -5.67 6.55
C ALA A 164 16.60 -5.37 5.73
N ARG A 165 17.51 -4.56 6.28
CA ARG A 165 18.79 -4.23 5.63
C ARG A 165 19.64 -5.47 5.38
N ARG A 166 19.79 -6.36 6.38
CA ARG A 166 20.51 -7.61 6.20
C ARG A 166 19.89 -8.48 5.11
N PHE A 167 18.57 -8.54 5.04
CA PHE A 167 17.87 -9.28 4.02
C PHE A 167 18.13 -8.68 2.63
N ALA A 168 17.95 -7.38 2.45
CA ALA A 168 18.22 -6.68 1.20
C ALA A 168 19.68 -6.93 0.74
N THR A 169 20.66 -6.73 1.65
CA THR A 169 22.08 -7.00 1.34
C THR A 169 22.34 -8.46 1.00
N SER A 170 21.67 -9.43 1.67
CA SER A 170 21.93 -10.87 1.41
C SER A 170 21.42 -11.33 0.06
N TYR A 171 20.44 -10.64 -0.52
CA TYR A 171 19.80 -11.00 -1.78
C TYR A 171 19.95 -9.92 -2.86
N ASP A 172 20.84 -8.96 -2.62
CA ASP A 172 21.17 -7.86 -3.55
C ASP A 172 19.97 -7.02 -4.00
N PHE A 173 19.04 -6.79 -3.08
CA PHE A 173 17.93 -5.89 -3.33
C PHE A 173 18.30 -4.43 -3.07
N PRO A 174 17.88 -3.49 -3.92
CA PRO A 174 17.90 -2.07 -3.61
C PRO A 174 17.20 -1.75 -2.28
N GLY A 175 17.79 -0.84 -1.51
CA GLY A 175 17.20 -0.40 -0.24
C GLY A 175 16.55 0.96 -0.37
N VAL A 176 15.34 1.13 0.16
CA VAL A 176 14.66 2.42 0.28
C VAL A 176 14.38 2.74 1.74
N ALA A 177 14.21 4.01 2.04
CA ALA A 177 13.72 4.51 3.32
C ALA A 177 12.40 5.25 3.11
N ALA A 178 11.49 5.12 4.06
CA ALA A 178 10.22 5.80 4.04
C ALA A 178 9.76 6.21 5.44
N SER A 179 8.95 7.26 5.52
CA SER A 179 8.40 7.69 6.78
C SER A 179 7.26 6.81 7.26
N ASP A 180 6.46 6.26 6.34
CA ASP A 180 5.21 5.57 6.62
C ASP A 180 4.29 6.47 7.46
N ALA A 181 4.26 7.76 7.08
CA ALA A 181 3.63 8.82 7.85
C ALA A 181 2.11 8.74 7.75
N HIS A 182 1.45 8.84 8.91
CA HIS A 182 0.00 8.91 9.06
C HIS A 182 -0.44 10.28 9.60
N HIS A 183 0.52 11.14 9.93
CA HIS A 183 0.34 12.53 10.35
C HIS A 183 1.39 13.42 9.71
N LEU A 184 1.04 14.67 9.43
CA LEU A 184 1.86 15.64 8.74
C LEU A 184 3.30 15.75 9.30
N GLN A 185 3.43 15.86 10.62
CA GLN A 185 4.70 16.01 11.33
C GLN A 185 5.69 14.84 11.15
N TYR A 186 5.28 13.76 10.48
CA TYR A 186 6.11 12.58 10.25
C TYR A 186 6.52 12.42 8.79
N VAL A 187 5.87 13.11 7.86
CA VAL A 187 6.25 13.15 6.45
C VAL A 187 7.71 13.56 6.33
N GLY A 188 8.48 12.89 5.48
CA GLY A 188 9.90 13.13 5.28
C GLY A 188 10.81 12.76 6.47
N ARG A 189 10.29 12.12 7.52
CA ARG A 189 11.10 11.69 8.67
C ARG A 189 12.11 10.60 8.32
N ALA A 190 11.81 9.83 7.31
CA ALA A 190 12.75 9.01 6.56
C ALA A 190 12.39 9.15 5.08
N PHE A 191 13.41 9.19 4.25
CA PHE A 191 13.28 9.39 2.82
C PHE A 191 14.43 8.70 2.08
N THR A 192 14.27 8.56 0.79
CA THR A 192 15.28 7.99 -0.10
C THR A 192 15.84 9.08 -0.99
N GLU A 193 17.15 9.25 -1.00
CA GLU A 193 17.86 10.00 -2.02
C GLU A 193 18.06 9.09 -3.23
N VAL A 194 17.59 9.51 -4.38
CA VAL A 194 17.67 8.78 -5.65
C VAL A 194 18.56 9.54 -6.60
N ARG A 195 19.67 8.93 -7.02
CA ARG A 195 20.56 9.52 -8.01
C ARG A 195 20.09 9.21 -9.42
N ILE A 196 19.91 10.24 -10.20
CA ILE A 196 19.42 10.17 -11.58
C ILE A 196 20.51 10.69 -12.51
N ASP A 197 21.05 9.80 -13.33
CA ASP A 197 22.07 10.14 -14.32
C ASP A 197 21.41 10.70 -15.60
N GLY A 198 22.11 11.58 -16.32
CA GLY A 198 21.64 12.16 -17.57
C GLY A 198 20.70 13.37 -17.43
N ARG A 199 20.34 13.76 -16.21
CA ARG A 199 19.55 14.97 -15.94
C ARG A 199 20.44 16.10 -15.42
N ALA A 200 20.12 17.34 -15.81
CA ALA A 200 20.89 18.52 -15.43
C ALA A 200 20.33 19.23 -14.20
N SER A 201 19.05 19.06 -13.90
CA SER A 201 18.37 19.66 -12.76
C SER A 201 17.12 18.85 -12.38
N VAL A 202 16.61 19.07 -11.15
CA VAL A 202 15.43 18.35 -10.60
C VAL A 202 14.16 18.64 -11.41
N GLU A 203 14.01 19.86 -11.93
CA GLU A 203 12.84 20.28 -12.71
C GLU A 203 12.69 19.50 -14.05
N ARG A 204 13.75 18.80 -14.47
CA ARG A 204 13.76 17.95 -15.66
C ARG A 204 13.59 16.47 -15.36
N VAL A 205 13.47 16.14 -14.10
CA VAL A 205 13.27 14.75 -13.66
C VAL A 205 11.80 14.40 -13.78
N THR A 206 11.52 13.22 -14.34
CA THR A 206 10.17 12.67 -14.45
C THR A 206 9.93 11.59 -13.40
N ALA A 207 8.67 11.22 -13.18
CA ALA A 207 8.31 10.08 -12.36
C ALA A 207 9.01 8.79 -12.83
N GLU A 208 9.09 8.56 -14.15
CA GLU A 208 9.74 7.40 -14.75
C GLU A 208 11.25 7.36 -14.44
N ASP A 209 11.95 8.52 -14.48
CA ASP A 209 13.37 8.60 -14.09
C ASP A 209 13.57 8.14 -12.65
N VAL A 210 12.69 8.58 -11.73
CA VAL A 210 12.75 8.20 -10.30
C VAL A 210 12.49 6.71 -10.12
N LEU A 211 11.45 6.18 -10.76
CA LEU A 211 11.10 4.76 -10.67
C LEU A 211 12.21 3.86 -11.22
N THR A 212 12.75 4.20 -12.39
CA THR A 212 13.88 3.49 -13.00
C THR A 212 15.13 3.51 -12.11
N ALA A 213 15.41 4.64 -11.48
CA ALA A 213 16.55 4.77 -10.58
C ALA A 213 16.38 3.96 -9.28
N ILE A 214 15.14 3.83 -8.76
CA ILE A 214 14.85 2.93 -7.64
C ILE A 214 15.10 1.47 -8.04
N GLN A 215 14.62 1.04 -9.20
CA GLN A 215 14.85 -0.32 -9.74
C GLN A 215 16.34 -0.60 -9.96
N SER A 216 17.09 0.38 -10.44
CA SER A 216 18.54 0.27 -10.67
C SER A 216 19.37 0.29 -9.38
N GLY A 217 18.72 0.55 -8.23
CA GLY A 217 19.42 0.60 -6.95
C GLY A 217 20.32 1.82 -6.74
N THR A 218 20.16 2.88 -7.52
CA THR A 218 20.89 4.15 -7.31
C THR A 218 20.28 4.96 -6.17
N THR A 219 20.06 4.29 -5.06
CA THR A 219 19.35 4.80 -3.88
C THR A 219 20.29 4.94 -2.68
N ARG A 220 20.05 5.97 -1.89
CA ARG A 220 20.65 6.18 -0.57
C ARG A 220 19.55 6.47 0.43
N VAL A 221 19.58 5.77 1.55
CA VAL A 221 18.58 5.91 2.60
C VAL A 221 19.02 6.94 3.64
N ASP A 222 18.11 7.87 3.99
CA ASP A 222 18.29 8.81 5.10
C ASP A 222 17.04 8.80 5.99
N GLY A 223 17.20 9.26 7.22
CA GLY A 223 16.06 9.41 8.12
C GLY A 223 16.36 9.20 9.60
N ARG A 224 15.35 9.60 10.38
CA ARG A 224 15.37 9.52 11.84
C ARG A 224 14.15 8.70 12.30
N ARG A 225 14.37 7.77 13.21
CA ARG A 225 13.26 7.01 13.81
C ARG A 225 12.33 7.94 14.60
N ALA A 226 11.03 7.62 14.57
CA ALA A 226 10.07 8.28 15.44
C ALA A 226 10.48 8.08 16.92
N PRO A 227 10.35 9.11 17.77
CA PRO A 227 10.56 8.96 19.20
C PRO A 227 9.63 7.89 19.79
N VAL A 228 10.14 7.07 20.70
CA VAL A 228 9.40 5.92 21.27
C VAL A 228 8.02 6.29 21.82
N ARG A 229 7.92 7.43 22.52
CA ARG A 229 6.64 7.92 23.05
C ARG A 229 5.62 8.23 21.96
N MET A 230 6.08 8.79 20.84
CA MET A 230 5.24 9.14 19.70
C MET A 230 4.78 7.89 18.97
N ALA A 231 5.69 6.96 18.69
CA ALA A 231 5.36 5.68 18.10
C ALA A 231 4.37 4.90 18.96
N ALA A 232 4.52 4.87 20.29
CA ALA A 232 3.59 4.24 21.21
C ALA A 232 2.18 4.86 21.13
N ARG A 233 2.09 6.19 21.12
CA ARG A 233 0.80 6.91 20.99
C ARG A 233 0.12 6.58 19.67
N HIS A 234 0.86 6.60 18.57
CA HIS A 234 0.33 6.26 17.25
C HIS A 234 -0.23 4.82 17.22
N TYR A 235 0.49 3.82 17.76
CA TYR A 235 -0.02 2.45 17.82
C TYR A 235 -1.32 2.32 18.61
N LEU A 236 -1.48 3.10 19.69
CA LEU A 236 -2.71 3.13 20.47
C LEU A 236 -3.85 3.77 19.67
N THR A 237 -3.60 4.91 19.03
CA THR A 237 -4.59 5.61 18.20
C THR A 237 -4.98 4.75 17.00
N ALA A 238 -4.03 4.20 16.26
CA ALA A 238 -4.31 3.33 15.12
C ALA A 238 -5.08 2.06 15.52
N ALA A 239 -4.81 1.49 16.69
CA ALA A 239 -5.57 0.36 17.22
C ALA A 239 -7.02 0.74 17.55
N GLU A 240 -7.23 1.93 18.13
CA GLU A 240 -8.56 2.46 18.45
C GLU A 240 -9.36 2.74 17.17
N GLU A 241 -8.77 3.43 16.20
CA GLU A 241 -9.39 3.75 14.92
C GLU A 241 -9.71 2.51 14.10
N LYS A 242 -8.77 1.56 14.04
CA LYS A 242 -9.02 0.26 13.41
C LYS A 242 -10.18 -0.48 14.07
N SER A 243 -10.27 -0.44 15.40
CA SER A 243 -11.37 -1.05 16.16
C SER A 243 -12.70 -0.36 15.86
N ARG A 244 -12.73 0.97 15.81
CA ARG A 244 -13.93 1.77 15.42
C ARG A 244 -14.35 1.46 13.97
N TYR A 245 -13.41 1.46 13.03
CA TYR A 245 -13.67 1.14 11.64
C TYR A 245 -14.33 -0.23 11.47
N TYR A 246 -13.78 -1.27 12.11
CA TYR A 246 -14.35 -2.61 12.03
C TYR A 246 -15.68 -2.74 12.77
N ALA A 247 -15.87 -2.04 13.90
CA ALA A 247 -17.15 -2.00 14.62
C ALA A 247 -18.25 -1.37 13.78
N VAL A 248 -17.99 -0.22 13.14
CA VAL A 248 -18.95 0.45 12.25
C VAL A 248 -19.27 -0.45 11.05
N ARG A 249 -18.26 -1.03 10.43
CA ARG A 249 -18.44 -1.91 9.27
C ARG A 249 -19.15 -3.22 9.62
N GLY A 250 -18.92 -3.74 10.82
CA GLY A 250 -19.67 -4.88 11.39
C GLY A 250 -21.13 -4.53 11.65
N ALA A 251 -21.40 -3.36 12.24
CA ALA A 251 -22.74 -2.87 12.47
C ALA A 251 -23.51 -2.66 11.16
N VAL A 252 -22.90 -2.02 10.16
CA VAL A 252 -23.50 -1.82 8.82
C VAL A 252 -23.82 -3.18 8.16
N ARG A 253 -22.91 -4.14 8.23
CA ARG A 253 -23.17 -5.49 7.70
C ARG A 253 -24.28 -6.21 8.48
N GLY A 254 -24.34 -6.05 9.79
CA GLY A 254 -25.41 -6.59 10.63
C GLY A 254 -26.78 -6.01 10.25
N VAL A 255 -26.88 -4.70 10.07
CA VAL A 255 -28.10 -4.01 9.62
C VAL A 255 -28.52 -4.46 8.23
N THR A 256 -27.59 -4.53 7.27
CA THR A 256 -27.91 -5.00 5.90
C THR A 256 -28.35 -6.46 5.87
N ALA A 257 -27.75 -7.34 6.68
CA ALA A 257 -28.15 -8.73 6.81
C ALA A 257 -29.56 -8.85 7.44
N THR A 258 -29.86 -8.04 8.45
CA THR A 258 -31.20 -8.01 9.10
C THR A 258 -32.26 -7.52 8.11
N VAL A 259 -31.99 -6.44 7.36
CA VAL A 259 -32.90 -5.92 6.33
C VAL A 259 -33.11 -6.92 5.20
N ALA A 260 -32.06 -7.63 4.77
CA ALA A 260 -32.18 -8.70 3.78
C ALA A 260 -33.01 -9.89 4.31
N GLY A 261 -32.78 -10.27 5.56
CA GLY A 261 -33.53 -11.33 6.25
C GLY A 261 -35.01 -10.99 6.40
N THR A 262 -35.36 -9.77 6.80
CA THR A 262 -36.75 -9.31 6.91
C THR A 262 -37.44 -9.22 5.55
N LYS A 263 -36.74 -8.78 4.49
CA LYS A 263 -37.28 -8.82 3.11
C LYS A 263 -37.54 -10.24 2.63
N ALA A 264 -36.63 -11.17 2.88
CA ALA A 264 -36.80 -12.58 2.52
C ALA A 264 -37.96 -13.22 3.26
N ALA A 265 -38.12 -12.98 4.57
CA ALA A 265 -39.23 -13.46 5.38
C ALA A 265 -40.58 -12.89 4.90
N ALA A 266 -40.64 -11.60 4.56
CA ALA A 266 -41.84 -10.98 4.00
C ALA A 266 -42.21 -11.54 2.62
N THR A 267 -41.23 -11.87 1.79
CA THR A 267 -41.45 -12.50 0.47
C THR A 267 -41.99 -13.95 0.64
N LEU A 268 -41.40 -14.74 1.54
CA LEU A 268 -41.85 -16.09 1.86
C LEU A 268 -43.26 -16.09 2.45
N GLY A 269 -43.60 -15.13 3.34
CA GLY A 269 -44.95 -14.96 3.88
C GLY A 269 -45.99 -14.65 2.79
N ARG A 270 -45.65 -13.77 1.82
CA ARG A 270 -46.53 -13.46 0.68
C ARG A 270 -46.77 -14.65 -0.24
N VAL A 271 -45.72 -15.43 -0.54
CA VAL A 271 -45.81 -16.64 -1.38
C VAL A 271 -46.63 -17.70 -0.65
N GLY A 272 -46.42 -17.93 0.65
CA GLY A 272 -47.22 -18.87 1.46
C GLY A 272 -48.70 -18.50 1.53
N PHE A 273 -49.01 -17.21 1.70
CA PHE A 273 -50.37 -16.71 1.72
C PHE A 273 -51.08 -16.87 0.36
N ALA A 274 -50.40 -16.57 -0.74
CA ALA A 274 -50.92 -16.76 -2.10
C ALA A 274 -51.19 -18.23 -2.43
N GLN A 275 -50.32 -19.14 -2.01
CA GLN A 275 -50.51 -20.58 -2.18
C GLN A 275 -51.67 -21.12 -1.31
N GLY A 276 -51.81 -20.58 -0.09
CA GLY A 276 -52.94 -20.93 0.78
C GLY A 276 -54.29 -20.54 0.17
N LEU A 277 -54.40 -19.31 -0.38
CA LEU A 277 -55.61 -18.87 -1.10
C LEU A 277 -55.93 -19.69 -2.34
N HIS A 278 -54.91 -20.11 -3.07
CA HIS A 278 -55.09 -20.96 -4.27
C HIS A 278 -55.61 -22.36 -3.90
N ARG A 279 -55.12 -22.94 -2.80
CA ARG A 279 -55.61 -24.25 -2.29
C ARG A 279 -57.04 -24.18 -1.78
N THR A 280 -57.41 -23.11 -1.08
CA THR A 280 -58.80 -22.91 -0.59
C THR A 280 -59.77 -22.68 -1.74
N ARG A 281 -59.42 -21.93 -2.74
CA ARG A 281 -60.26 -21.76 -3.96
C ARG A 281 -60.47 -23.05 -4.73
N ARG A 282 -59.45 -23.91 -4.82
CA ARG A 282 -59.51 -25.19 -5.51
C ARG A 282 -60.38 -26.20 -4.72
N ALA A 283 -60.34 -26.17 -3.38
CA ALA A 283 -61.21 -26.99 -2.55
C ALA A 283 -62.67 -26.56 -2.64
N LEU A 284 -62.98 -25.26 -2.70
CA LEU A 284 -64.33 -24.73 -2.85
C LEU A 284 -64.94 -24.95 -4.24
N SER A 285 -64.12 -25.17 -5.28
CA SER A 285 -64.60 -25.50 -6.64
C SER A 285 -65.09 -26.97 -6.78
N TRP A 286 -64.78 -27.82 -5.81
CA TRP A 286 -65.25 -29.24 -5.77
C TRP A 286 -66.64 -29.39 -5.16
N PHE A 287 -67.18 -28.32 -4.53
CA PHE A 287 -68.51 -28.31 -3.92
C PHE A 287 -69.55 -27.49 -4.73
N ARG A 288 -69.23 -27.21 -5.98
CA ARG A 288 -70.16 -26.72 -7.00
C ARG A 288 -70.23 -27.73 -8.13
#